data_162a547fcb59f813850e1de078b1a84d
#
_entry.id   162a547fcb59f813850e1de078b1a84d
#
_cell.length_a   1.000
_cell.length_b   1.000
_cell.length_c   1.000
_cell.angle_alpha   90.00
_cell.angle_beta   90.00
_cell.angle_gamma   90.00
#
_symmetry.space_group_name_H-M   'P 1'
#
loop_
_entity.id
_entity.type
_entity.pdbx_description
1 polymer ?
#
loop_
_entity_poly.entity_id
_entity_poly.type
_entity_poly.pdbx_seq_one_letter_code
_entity_poly.pdbx_strand_id
1 'polypeptide(L)'
;VADIHEKLAHIAMPPTMVLALAGPEIFSITFGQEWRQAGLFAQWMAPWGYLVLVTSPLSTLFSVLEKQFHEMLFQGLLLGTRLVALLLGAYLGDVMMAVALFSLGSAACYLVFLLWIIRASGNAWSASWTGTARALVWSGLSVSPLLVLYASPEDSFRWSVAFGLTGLMVASRYLILMKRAWQ
;
A
#
# COMPACT_ATOMS: atom_id res chain seq x y z
N VAL A 1 6.06 16.72 -9.32
CA VAL A 1 5.07 15.88 -8.58
C VAL A 1 4.94 14.52 -9.24
N ALA A 2 4.70 14.44 -10.58
CA ALA A 2 4.52 13.16 -11.26
C ALA A 2 5.74 12.22 -11.12
N ASP A 3 6.95 12.72 -11.25
CA ASP A 3 8.18 11.94 -11.11
C ASP A 3 8.38 11.41 -9.68
N ILE A 4 8.09 12.25 -8.67
CA ILE A 4 8.13 11.82 -7.26
C ILE A 4 7.09 10.75 -7.01
N HIS A 5 5.86 10.94 -7.50
CA HIS A 5 4.78 9.97 -7.37
C HIS A 5 5.15 8.62 -8.02
N GLU A 6 5.73 8.64 -9.23
CA GLU A 6 6.17 7.41 -9.92
C GLU A 6 7.24 6.67 -9.12
N LYS A 7 8.26 7.38 -8.61
CA LYS A 7 9.31 6.78 -7.76
C LYS A 7 8.74 6.17 -6.49
N LEU A 8 7.84 6.90 -5.81
CA LEU A 8 7.17 6.42 -4.60
C LEU A 8 6.29 5.21 -4.88
N ALA A 9 5.54 5.22 -5.99
CA ALA A 9 4.73 4.09 -6.40
C ALA A 9 5.58 2.84 -6.64
N HIS A 10 6.73 2.99 -7.30
CA HIS A 10 7.66 1.89 -7.52
C HIS A 10 8.30 1.34 -6.25
N ILE A 11 8.50 2.18 -5.23
CA ILE A 11 9.07 1.75 -3.94
C ILE A 11 8.00 1.13 -3.06
N ALA A 12 6.81 1.72 -2.99
CA ALA A 12 5.74 1.30 -2.08
C ALA A 12 4.98 0.06 -2.57
N MET A 13 4.80 -0.09 -3.89
CA MET A 13 3.95 -1.14 -4.47
C MET A 13 4.42 -2.58 -4.15
N PRO A 14 5.71 -2.96 -4.29
CA PRO A 14 6.13 -4.34 -4.06
C PRO A 14 5.87 -4.81 -2.61
N PRO A 15 6.30 -4.12 -1.54
CA PRO A 15 6.09 -4.59 -0.18
C PRO A 15 4.60 -4.62 0.20
N THR A 16 3.82 -3.65 -0.27
CA THR A 16 2.37 -3.65 0.00
C THR A 16 1.63 -4.74 -0.74
N MET A 17 2.03 -5.09 -1.97
CA MET A 17 1.47 -6.25 -2.69
C MET A 17 1.83 -7.59 -2.01
N VAL A 18 3.07 -7.74 -1.56
CA VAL A 18 3.49 -8.93 -0.80
C VAL A 18 2.63 -9.06 0.46
N LEU A 19 2.43 -7.98 1.20
CA LEU A 19 1.61 -7.96 2.40
C LEU A 19 0.12 -8.25 2.08
N ALA A 20 -0.41 -7.68 1.00
CA ALA A 20 -1.79 -7.89 0.56
C ALA A 20 -2.07 -9.33 0.13
N LEU A 21 -1.09 -10.04 -0.42
CA LEU A 21 -1.26 -11.41 -0.92
C LEU A 21 -0.90 -12.47 0.11
N ALA A 22 0.13 -12.24 0.91
CA ALA A 22 0.72 -13.26 1.76
C ALA A 22 0.92 -12.79 3.22
N GLY A 23 0.14 -11.80 3.68
CA GLY A 23 0.20 -11.29 5.05
C GLY A 23 0.12 -12.40 6.11
N PRO A 24 -0.92 -13.26 6.08
CA PRO A 24 -1.07 -14.35 7.06
C PRO A 24 0.12 -15.31 7.08
N GLU A 25 0.64 -15.66 5.90
CA GLU A 25 1.75 -16.60 5.73
C GLU A 25 3.06 -15.98 6.23
N ILE A 26 3.33 -14.71 5.91
CA ILE A 26 4.51 -13.98 6.40
C ILE A 26 4.52 -13.96 7.93
N PHE A 27 3.41 -13.59 8.54
CA PHE A 27 3.31 -13.49 9.99
C PHE A 27 3.41 -14.85 10.65
N SER A 28 2.78 -15.89 10.09
CA SER A 28 2.84 -17.23 10.64
C SER A 28 4.24 -17.86 10.54
N ILE A 29 4.98 -17.61 9.47
CA ILE A 29 6.35 -18.12 9.28
C ILE A 29 7.36 -17.35 10.14
N THR A 30 7.19 -16.02 10.25
CA THR A 30 8.16 -15.17 10.95
C THR A 30 7.98 -15.20 12.47
N PHE A 31 6.73 -15.19 12.94
CA PHE A 31 6.40 -15.04 14.36
C PHE A 31 5.70 -16.28 14.95
N GLY A 32 5.28 -17.22 14.13
CA GLY A 32 4.54 -18.41 14.54
C GLY A 32 3.06 -18.35 14.19
N GLN A 33 2.39 -19.52 14.24
CA GLN A 33 0.99 -19.69 13.81
C GLN A 33 -0.01 -18.80 14.58
N GLU A 34 0.32 -18.43 15.81
CA GLU A 34 -0.50 -17.54 16.65
C GLU A 34 -0.67 -16.15 16.02
N TRP A 35 0.28 -15.72 15.20
CA TRP A 35 0.30 -14.41 14.54
C TRP A 35 -0.41 -14.37 13.18
N ARG A 36 -0.96 -15.51 12.72
CA ARG A 36 -1.66 -15.58 11.43
C ARG A 36 -2.82 -14.58 11.33
N GLN A 37 -3.54 -14.36 12.44
CA GLN A 37 -4.63 -13.38 12.49
C GLN A 37 -4.12 -11.94 12.34
N ALA A 38 -3.00 -11.60 12.95
CA ALA A 38 -2.37 -10.30 12.75
C ALA A 38 -1.96 -10.07 11.29
N GLY A 39 -1.51 -11.13 10.61
CA GLY A 39 -1.26 -11.13 9.17
C GLY A 39 -2.51 -10.83 8.33
N LEU A 40 -3.68 -11.36 8.71
CA LEU A 40 -4.95 -11.02 8.07
C LEU A 40 -5.30 -9.54 8.24
N PHE A 41 -5.10 -8.98 9.42
CA PHE A 41 -5.30 -7.53 9.63
C PHE A 41 -4.36 -6.69 8.76
N ALA A 42 -3.07 -7.07 8.72
CA ALA A 42 -2.07 -6.41 7.88
C ALA A 42 -2.42 -6.50 6.39
N GLN A 43 -2.94 -7.63 5.94
CA GLN A 43 -3.42 -7.83 4.57
C GLN A 43 -4.55 -6.85 4.20
N TRP A 44 -5.55 -6.69 5.06
CA TRP A 44 -6.63 -5.72 4.86
C TRP A 44 -6.15 -4.28 4.92
N MET A 45 -5.10 -3.98 5.70
CA MET A 45 -4.52 -2.64 5.82
C MET A 45 -3.56 -2.28 4.67
N ALA A 46 -3.13 -3.23 3.84
CA ALA A 46 -2.16 -3.01 2.77
C ALA A 46 -2.61 -1.95 1.73
N PRO A 47 -3.87 -1.90 1.23
CA PRO A 47 -4.30 -0.87 0.28
C PRO A 47 -4.20 0.55 0.86
N TRP A 48 -4.61 0.73 2.11
CA TRP A 48 -4.45 2.00 2.81
C TRP A 48 -2.97 2.35 3.00
N GLY A 49 -2.16 1.37 3.45
CA GLY A 49 -0.71 1.54 3.65
C GLY A 49 0.00 2.01 2.38
N TYR A 50 -0.34 1.44 1.22
CA TYR A 50 0.17 1.90 -0.08
C TYR A 50 -0.13 3.38 -0.32
N LEU A 51 -1.39 3.77 -0.18
CA LEU A 51 -1.81 5.15 -0.43
C LEU A 51 -1.14 6.13 0.55
N VAL A 52 -1.00 5.78 1.82
CA VAL A 52 -0.25 6.58 2.80
C VAL A 52 1.20 6.78 2.37
N LEU A 53 1.90 5.70 1.99
CA LEU A 53 3.30 5.76 1.57
C LEU A 53 3.50 6.67 0.35
N VAL A 54 2.59 6.62 -0.62
CA VAL A 54 2.68 7.42 -1.83
C VAL A 54 2.29 8.88 -1.59
N THR A 55 1.33 9.14 -0.71
CA THR A 55 0.80 10.49 -0.50
C THR A 55 1.51 11.25 0.61
N SER A 56 2.12 10.57 1.59
CA SER A 56 2.78 11.22 2.73
C SER A 56 3.84 12.26 2.34
N PRO A 57 4.77 11.98 1.42
CA PRO A 57 5.72 13.00 0.98
C PRO A 57 5.08 14.13 0.16
N LEU A 58 3.93 13.86 -0.46
CA LEU A 58 3.21 14.87 -1.25
C LEU A 58 2.39 15.82 -0.38
N SER A 59 2.11 15.46 0.87
CA SER A 59 1.37 16.32 1.81
C SER A 59 2.12 17.62 2.12
N THR A 60 3.45 17.65 2.02
CA THR A 60 4.25 18.88 2.18
C THR A 60 3.87 19.97 1.16
N LEU A 61 3.24 19.59 0.03
CA LEU A 61 2.74 20.55 -0.95
C LEU A 61 1.64 21.46 -0.39
N PHE A 62 0.89 21.04 0.62
CA PHE A 62 -0.09 21.92 1.27
C PHE A 62 0.56 23.14 1.89
N SER A 63 1.69 22.97 2.55
CA SER A 63 2.46 24.07 3.15
C SER A 63 3.05 24.97 2.07
N VAL A 64 3.55 24.40 0.98
CA VAL A 64 4.13 25.17 -0.15
C VAL A 64 3.05 25.94 -0.92
N LEU A 65 1.85 25.39 -1.05
CA LEU A 65 0.73 26.01 -1.75
C LEU A 65 -0.13 26.92 -0.84
N GLU A 66 0.27 27.12 0.42
CA GLU A 66 -0.47 27.88 1.43
C GLU A 66 -1.92 27.38 1.65
N LYS A 67 -2.16 26.08 1.43
CA LYS A 67 -3.47 25.43 1.55
C LYS A 67 -3.63 24.63 2.83
N GLN A 68 -3.09 25.09 3.93
CA GLN A 68 -3.13 24.43 5.25
C GLN A 68 -4.56 24.16 5.75
N PHE A 69 -5.51 25.04 5.39
CA PHE A 69 -6.92 24.81 5.73
C PHE A 69 -7.50 23.55 5.08
N HIS A 70 -7.12 23.26 3.82
CA HIS A 70 -7.54 22.02 3.13
C HIS A 70 -6.92 20.79 3.77
N GLU A 71 -5.69 20.89 4.25
CA GLU A 71 -5.04 19.81 5.01
C GLU A 71 -5.80 19.51 6.31
N MET A 72 -6.16 20.56 7.06
CA MET A 72 -6.96 20.41 8.29
C MET A 72 -8.31 19.75 8.01
N LEU A 73 -9.03 20.16 6.96
CA LEU A 73 -10.28 19.53 6.55
C LEU A 73 -10.10 18.06 6.17
N PHE A 74 -9.03 17.74 5.45
CA PHE A 74 -8.71 16.36 5.11
C PHE A 74 -8.45 15.51 6.35
N GLN A 75 -7.67 16.00 7.31
CA GLN A 75 -7.41 15.31 8.56
C GLN A 75 -8.69 15.12 9.39
N GLY A 76 -9.57 16.12 9.41
CA GLY A 76 -10.88 16.04 10.05
C GLY A 76 -11.78 14.97 9.41
N LEU A 77 -11.84 14.94 8.08
CA LEU A 77 -12.58 13.92 7.32
C LEU A 77 -12.02 12.51 7.59
N LEU A 78 -10.70 12.37 7.58
CA LEU A 78 -10.02 11.11 7.85
C LEU A 78 -10.31 10.61 9.27
N LEU A 79 -10.26 11.50 10.26
CA LEU A 79 -10.61 11.18 11.64
C LEU A 79 -12.07 10.74 11.76
N GLY A 80 -13.00 11.49 11.17
CA GLY A 80 -14.43 11.15 11.16
C GLY A 80 -14.68 9.78 10.53
N THR A 81 -14.10 9.51 9.36
CA THR A 81 -14.21 8.23 8.66
C THR A 81 -13.71 7.07 9.52
N ARG A 82 -12.58 7.24 10.21
CA ARG A 82 -12.00 6.22 11.10
C ARG A 82 -12.86 5.96 12.33
N LEU A 83 -13.39 7.02 12.97
CA LEU A 83 -14.29 6.87 14.11
C LEU A 83 -15.56 6.13 13.70
N VAL A 84 -16.17 6.50 12.59
CA VAL A 84 -17.37 5.82 12.07
C VAL A 84 -17.07 4.35 11.76
N ALA A 85 -15.94 4.04 11.12
CA ALA A 85 -15.54 2.68 10.81
C ALA A 85 -15.37 1.82 12.06
N LEU A 86 -14.70 2.35 13.10
CA LEU A 86 -14.50 1.64 14.37
C LEU A 86 -15.81 1.45 15.12
N LEU A 87 -16.67 2.48 15.17
CA LEU A 87 -17.98 2.39 15.83
C LEU A 87 -18.90 1.37 15.14
N LEU A 88 -18.93 1.36 13.81
CA LEU A 88 -19.69 0.37 13.03
C LEU A 88 -19.14 -1.05 13.26
N GLY A 89 -17.83 -1.23 13.26
CA GLY A 89 -17.20 -2.52 13.53
C GLY A 89 -17.51 -3.00 14.96
N ALA A 90 -17.45 -2.11 15.94
CA ALA A 90 -17.81 -2.43 17.32
C ALA A 90 -19.31 -2.77 17.46
N TYR A 91 -20.19 -2.05 16.77
CA TYR A 91 -21.62 -2.34 16.76
C TYR A 91 -21.95 -3.69 16.14
N LEU A 92 -21.24 -4.08 15.08
CA LEU A 92 -21.39 -5.38 14.41
C LEU A 92 -20.74 -6.53 15.18
N GLY A 93 -19.92 -6.22 16.21
CA GLY A 93 -19.23 -7.22 17.03
C GLY A 93 -18.12 -7.99 16.30
N ASP A 94 -17.66 -7.49 15.14
CA ASP A 94 -16.65 -8.13 14.32
C ASP A 94 -15.42 -7.23 14.15
N VAL A 95 -14.30 -7.65 14.75
CA VAL A 95 -13.01 -6.95 14.68
C VAL A 95 -12.49 -6.91 13.25
N MET A 96 -12.68 -7.98 12.46
CA MET A 96 -12.24 -8.01 11.06
C MET A 96 -12.99 -6.98 10.22
N MET A 97 -14.30 -6.87 10.43
CA MET A 97 -15.12 -5.85 9.77
C MET A 97 -14.67 -4.43 10.16
N ALA A 98 -14.33 -4.21 11.43
CA ALA A 98 -13.81 -2.91 11.88
C ALA A 98 -12.51 -2.54 11.16
N VAL A 99 -11.55 -3.47 11.04
CA VAL A 99 -10.28 -3.27 10.35
C VAL A 99 -10.50 -3.05 8.85
N ALA A 100 -11.39 -3.83 8.22
CA ALA A 100 -11.71 -3.68 6.81
C ALA A 100 -12.34 -2.30 6.50
N LEU A 101 -13.34 -1.88 7.28
CA LEU A 101 -13.99 -0.57 7.13
C LEU A 101 -13.01 0.58 7.38
N PHE A 102 -12.17 0.47 8.42
CA PHE A 102 -11.12 1.45 8.72
C PHE A 102 -10.13 1.58 7.54
N SER A 103 -9.66 0.46 7.01
CA SER A 103 -8.69 0.45 5.91
C SER A 103 -9.30 0.99 4.62
N LEU A 104 -10.46 0.48 4.20
CA LEU A 104 -11.12 0.89 2.97
C LEU A 104 -11.57 2.35 3.03
N GLY A 105 -12.15 2.79 4.15
CA GLY A 105 -12.54 4.18 4.36
C GLY A 105 -11.34 5.12 4.34
N SER A 106 -10.27 4.76 5.03
CA SER A 106 -9.02 5.53 5.00
C SER A 106 -8.40 5.53 3.59
N ALA A 107 -8.38 4.39 2.89
CA ALA A 107 -7.88 4.29 1.52
C ALA A 107 -8.68 5.19 0.57
N ALA A 108 -10.01 5.22 0.68
CA ALA A 108 -10.86 6.11 -0.11
C ALA A 108 -10.53 7.60 0.13
N CYS A 109 -10.35 8.01 1.39
CA CYS A 109 -9.94 9.38 1.73
C CYS A 109 -8.58 9.72 1.12
N TYR A 110 -7.58 8.84 1.25
CA TYR A 110 -6.25 9.07 0.67
C TYR A 110 -6.25 9.05 -0.86
N LEU A 111 -7.12 8.25 -1.48
CA LEU A 111 -7.31 8.28 -2.93
C LEU A 111 -7.86 9.64 -3.39
N VAL A 112 -8.92 10.14 -2.74
CA VAL A 112 -9.46 11.47 -3.03
C VAL A 112 -8.39 12.55 -2.84
N PHE A 113 -7.59 12.45 -1.78
CA PHE A 113 -6.48 13.35 -1.52
C PHE A 113 -5.42 13.31 -2.64
N LEU A 114 -5.01 12.11 -3.08
CA LEU A 114 -4.07 11.94 -4.19
C LEU A 114 -4.60 12.55 -5.48
N LEU A 115 -5.89 12.32 -5.80
CA LEU A 115 -6.56 12.89 -6.96
C LEU A 115 -6.56 14.41 -6.91
N TRP A 116 -6.81 14.98 -5.73
CA TRP A 116 -6.78 16.42 -5.52
C TRP A 116 -5.39 17.01 -5.71
N ILE A 117 -4.33 16.38 -5.15
CA ILE A 117 -2.94 16.84 -5.32
C ILE A 117 -2.52 16.82 -6.79
N ILE A 118 -2.82 15.75 -7.52
CA ILE A 118 -2.47 15.64 -8.95
C ILE A 118 -3.13 16.79 -9.73
N ARG A 119 -4.40 17.10 -9.45
CA ARG A 119 -5.08 18.24 -10.08
C ARG A 119 -4.50 19.60 -9.67
N ALA A 120 -4.24 19.79 -8.39
CA ALA A 120 -3.71 21.05 -7.86
C ALA A 120 -2.29 21.37 -8.34
N SER A 121 -1.50 20.34 -8.68
CA SER A 121 -0.13 20.48 -9.19
C SER A 121 -0.05 20.78 -10.70
N GLY A 122 -1.20 20.84 -11.41
CA GLY A 122 -1.22 21.09 -12.86
C GLY A 122 -0.62 20.00 -13.74
N ASN A 123 -0.33 18.82 -13.16
CA ASN A 123 0.24 17.70 -13.90
C ASN A 123 -0.79 17.01 -14.78
N ALA A 124 -0.35 16.55 -15.94
CA ALA A 124 -1.17 15.71 -16.80
C ALA A 124 -1.55 14.41 -16.07
N TRP A 125 -2.83 14.18 -15.91
CA TRP A 125 -3.42 12.98 -15.29
C TRP A 125 -2.85 11.67 -15.87
N SER A 126 -2.62 11.67 -17.20
CA SER A 126 -2.07 10.53 -17.91
C SER A 126 -0.67 10.12 -17.43
N ALA A 127 0.20 11.07 -17.09
CA ALA A 127 1.56 10.78 -16.64
C ALA A 127 1.58 10.06 -15.28
N SER A 128 0.71 10.45 -14.35
CA SER A 128 0.61 9.80 -13.03
C SER A 128 0.03 8.38 -13.13
N TRP A 129 -0.94 8.16 -14.02
CA TRP A 129 -1.51 6.84 -14.25
C TRP A 129 -0.54 5.86 -14.91
N THR A 130 0.23 6.30 -15.90
CA THR A 130 1.22 5.44 -16.56
C THR A 130 2.33 5.00 -15.59
N GLY A 131 2.77 5.89 -14.69
CA GLY A 131 3.72 5.56 -13.64
C GLY A 131 3.19 4.50 -12.67
N THR A 132 1.97 4.71 -12.17
CA THR A 132 1.31 3.75 -11.27
C THR A 132 1.06 2.39 -11.96
N ALA A 133 0.58 2.40 -13.21
CA ALA A 133 0.36 1.17 -13.97
C ALA A 133 1.66 0.38 -14.19
N ARG A 134 2.76 1.07 -14.53
CA ARG A 134 4.10 0.45 -14.64
C ARG A 134 4.53 -0.15 -13.30
N ALA A 135 4.36 0.58 -12.20
CA ALA A 135 4.67 0.08 -10.86
C ALA A 135 3.89 -1.18 -10.54
N LEU A 136 2.59 -1.21 -10.88
CA LEU A 136 1.69 -2.33 -10.65
C LEU A 136 2.10 -3.57 -11.47
N VAL A 137 2.36 -3.42 -12.76
CA VAL A 137 2.83 -4.50 -13.64
C VAL A 137 4.14 -5.10 -13.12
N TRP A 138 5.11 -4.26 -12.82
CA TRP A 138 6.40 -4.73 -12.33
C TRP A 138 6.32 -5.38 -10.94
N SER A 139 5.51 -4.83 -10.05
CA SER A 139 5.30 -5.43 -8.74
C SER A 139 4.57 -6.76 -8.85
N GLY A 140 3.56 -6.86 -9.73
CA GLY A 140 2.88 -8.11 -10.04
C GLY A 140 3.83 -9.18 -10.56
N LEU A 141 4.75 -8.82 -11.48
CA LEU A 141 5.81 -9.73 -11.94
C LEU A 141 6.74 -10.16 -10.80
N SER A 142 7.13 -9.23 -9.92
CA SER A 142 8.01 -9.54 -8.79
C SER A 142 7.34 -10.45 -7.75
N VAL A 143 6.02 -10.37 -7.62
CA VAL A 143 5.22 -11.14 -6.65
C VAL A 143 4.64 -12.43 -7.28
N SER A 144 4.82 -12.64 -8.59
CA SER A 144 4.33 -13.82 -9.29
C SER A 144 4.71 -15.17 -8.66
N PRO A 145 5.90 -15.38 -8.04
CA PRO A 145 6.19 -16.65 -7.35
C PRO A 145 5.25 -16.96 -6.19
N LEU A 146 4.76 -15.91 -5.50
CA LEU A 146 3.76 -16.09 -4.43
C LEU A 146 2.39 -16.48 -4.98
N LEU A 147 1.99 -15.95 -6.14
CA LEU A 147 0.72 -16.28 -6.79
C LEU A 147 0.66 -17.75 -7.23
N VAL A 148 1.79 -18.30 -7.70
CA VAL A 148 1.91 -19.73 -8.08
C VAL A 148 1.68 -20.64 -6.88
N LEU A 149 2.11 -20.23 -5.68
CA LEU A 149 1.92 -21.01 -4.46
C LEU A 149 0.50 -20.96 -3.90
N TYR A 150 -0.22 -19.88 -4.18
CA TYR A 150 -1.64 -19.80 -3.79
C TYR A 150 -2.49 -20.90 -4.44
N ALA A 151 -2.02 -21.43 -5.59
CA ALA A 151 -2.64 -22.55 -6.29
C ALA A 151 -2.30 -23.94 -5.69
N SER A 152 -1.29 -24.05 -4.80
CA SER A 152 -0.88 -25.31 -4.15
C SER A 152 -0.27 -25.06 -2.76
N PRO A 153 -1.11 -24.88 -1.72
CA PRO A 153 -0.70 -24.35 -0.41
C PRO A 153 0.00 -25.35 0.55
N GLU A 154 0.24 -26.60 0.18
CA GLU A 154 0.51 -27.66 1.15
C GLU A 154 1.92 -27.72 1.77
N ASP A 155 2.92 -26.95 1.30
CA ASP A 155 4.29 -27.06 1.80
C ASP A 155 4.88 -25.75 2.32
N SER A 156 5.19 -25.68 3.61
CA SER A 156 5.88 -24.53 4.25
C SER A 156 7.26 -24.24 3.63
N PHE A 157 7.95 -25.27 3.12
CA PHE A 157 9.22 -25.12 2.43
C PHE A 157 9.07 -24.34 1.11
N ARG A 158 8.00 -24.60 0.36
CA ARG A 158 7.70 -23.88 -0.89
C ARG A 158 7.43 -22.40 -0.64
N TRP A 159 6.73 -22.05 0.44
CA TRP A 159 6.53 -20.67 0.87
C TRP A 159 7.84 -19.94 1.14
N SER A 160 8.77 -20.60 1.87
CA SER A 160 10.08 -20.00 2.17
C SER A 160 10.89 -19.73 0.90
N VAL A 161 10.86 -20.64 -0.06
CA VAL A 161 11.53 -20.49 -1.37
C VAL A 161 10.89 -19.35 -2.17
N ALA A 162 9.56 -19.25 -2.20
CA ALA A 162 8.88 -18.19 -2.94
C ALA A 162 9.10 -16.79 -2.32
N PHE A 163 9.12 -16.70 -0.99
CA PHE A 163 9.51 -15.44 -0.32
C PHE A 163 10.95 -15.06 -0.64
N GLY A 164 11.87 -16.03 -0.66
CA GLY A 164 13.26 -15.82 -1.07
C GLY A 164 13.37 -15.29 -2.51
N LEU A 165 12.68 -15.92 -3.46
CA LEU A 165 12.66 -15.49 -4.85
C LEU A 165 12.02 -14.11 -5.02
N THR A 166 10.89 -13.87 -4.38
CA THR A 166 10.21 -12.55 -4.41
C THR A 166 11.11 -11.47 -3.81
N GLY A 167 11.76 -11.75 -2.68
CA GLY A 167 12.71 -10.85 -2.05
C GLY A 167 13.88 -10.51 -2.96
N LEU A 168 14.48 -11.50 -3.65
CA LEU A 168 15.55 -11.30 -4.62
C LEU A 168 15.09 -10.44 -5.82
N MET A 169 13.89 -10.70 -6.36
CA MET A 169 13.33 -9.91 -7.46
C MET A 169 13.09 -8.46 -7.05
N VAL A 170 12.53 -8.22 -5.86
CA VAL A 170 12.30 -6.88 -5.33
C VAL A 170 13.63 -6.17 -5.05
N ALA A 171 14.60 -6.84 -4.42
CA ALA A 171 15.91 -6.27 -4.13
C ALA A 171 16.69 -5.92 -5.39
N SER A 172 16.70 -6.80 -6.41
CA SER A 172 17.36 -6.55 -7.69
C SER A 172 16.79 -5.32 -8.37
N ARG A 173 15.48 -5.13 -8.30
CA ARG A 173 14.81 -3.97 -8.84
C ARG A 173 15.17 -2.68 -8.11
N TYR A 174 15.20 -2.69 -6.78
CA TYR A 174 15.61 -1.52 -6.02
C TYR A 174 17.05 -1.12 -6.33
N LEU A 175 17.94 -2.07 -6.55
CA LEU A 175 19.31 -1.79 -6.99
C LEU A 175 19.34 -1.11 -8.38
N ILE A 176 18.49 -1.55 -9.31
CA ILE A 176 18.38 -0.92 -10.65
C ILE A 176 17.82 0.50 -10.53
N LEU A 177 16.79 0.72 -9.71
CA LEU A 177 16.21 2.05 -9.49
C LEU A 177 17.21 2.99 -8.81
N MET A 178 17.97 2.51 -7.83
CA MET A 178 19.04 3.29 -7.20
C MET A 178 20.12 3.69 -8.21
N LYS A 179 20.61 2.76 -9.03
CA LYS A 179 21.61 3.08 -10.07
C LYS A 179 21.12 4.17 -11.01
N ARG A 180 19.84 4.15 -11.43
CA ARG A 180 19.25 5.18 -12.29
C ARG A 180 19.06 6.54 -11.60
N ALA A 181 18.95 6.55 -10.28
CA ALA A 181 18.81 7.79 -9.52
C ALA A 181 20.15 8.51 -9.29
N TRP A 182 21.29 7.79 -9.47
CA TRP A 182 22.64 8.32 -9.30
C TRP A 182 23.32 8.73 -10.63
N GLN A 183 22.67 8.51 -11.76
CA GLN A 183 23.08 8.97 -13.10
C GLN A 183 22.27 10.20 -13.53
#